data_4cdb2d260efc47f9399982eeae069745
#
_entry.id   4cdb2d260efc47f9399982eeae069745
#
_cell.length_a   1.000
_cell.length_b   1.000
_cell.length_c   1.000
_cell.angle_alpha   90.00
_cell.angle_beta   90.00
_cell.angle_gamma   90.00
#
_symmetry.space_group_name_H-M   'P 1'
#
loop_
_entity.id
_entity.type
_entity.pdbx_description
1 polymer ?
#
loop_
_entity_poly.entity_id
_entity_poly.type
_entity_poly.pdbx_seq_one_letter_code
_entity_poly.pdbx_strand_id
1 'polypeptide(L)'
;MLVFRLEEMVLIMFVDSSVVADFHFFRELSSTLLAVLPVVAKSLSDKLVRQSVGSEDSYKYVYFNHMNLACKTSLYMPRNGISRELMCVVEELHSAFQNHLQRQPGTENLETCVKTQEESWILGRLVANREFYAIFDRRNMSVVDATASLRALTKVFFSTAFQD
;
A
#
# COMPACT_ATOMS: atom_id res chain seq x y z
N MET A 1 22.51 5.32 8.80
CA MET A 1 21.31 4.44 8.81
C MET A 1 21.56 3.32 9.81
N LEU A 2 20.63 3.12 10.73
CA LEU A 2 20.64 2.03 11.71
C LEU A 2 19.48 1.11 11.39
N VAL A 3 19.70 -0.20 11.49
CA VAL A 3 18.70 -1.22 11.27
C VAL A 3 18.60 -2.07 12.54
N PHE A 4 17.42 -2.10 13.12
CA PHE A 4 17.11 -2.92 14.29
C PHE A 4 16.03 -3.93 13.90
N ARG A 5 16.29 -5.22 14.12
CA ARG A 5 15.36 -6.30 13.79
C ARG A 5 14.87 -6.97 15.08
N LEU A 6 13.56 -7.09 15.19
CA LEU A 6 12.89 -7.84 16.24
C LEU A 6 11.84 -8.76 15.60
N GLU A 7 12.08 -10.07 15.63
CA GLU A 7 11.23 -11.07 14.96
C GLU A 7 10.99 -10.73 13.47
N GLU A 8 9.75 -10.48 13.07
CA GLU A 8 9.37 -10.10 11.71
C GLU A 8 9.39 -8.58 11.47
N MET A 9 9.60 -7.78 12.52
CA MET A 9 9.64 -6.33 12.42
C MET A 9 11.06 -5.83 12.19
N VAL A 10 11.21 -4.91 11.24
CA VAL A 10 12.46 -4.19 10.97
C VAL A 10 12.22 -2.70 11.17
N LEU A 11 12.95 -2.11 12.10
CA LEU A 11 12.99 -0.67 12.32
C LEU A 11 14.23 -0.09 11.64
N ILE A 12 14.02 0.86 10.73
CA ILE A 12 15.08 1.60 10.04
C ILE A 12 15.06 3.04 10.55
N MET A 13 16.23 3.50 11.04
CA MET A 13 16.41 4.86 11.56
C MET A 13 17.52 5.56 10.81
N PHE A 14 17.29 6.82 10.47
CA PHE A 14 18.32 7.71 9.96
C PHE A 14 18.82 8.58 11.11
N VAL A 15 20.08 8.45 11.46
CA VAL A 15 20.75 9.24 12.51
C VAL A 15 21.91 10.02 11.92
N ASP A 16 22.25 11.13 12.53
CA ASP A 16 23.41 11.92 12.12
C ASP A 16 24.69 11.12 12.23
N SER A 17 25.62 11.34 11.31
CA SER A 17 26.90 10.64 11.27
C SER A 17 27.78 10.88 12.51
N SER A 18 27.59 12.02 13.18
CA SER A 18 28.29 12.36 14.41
C SER A 18 27.95 11.44 15.59
N VAL A 19 26.77 10.81 15.58
CA VAL A 19 26.26 9.92 16.62
C VAL A 19 26.73 8.48 16.44
N VAL A 20 27.16 8.10 15.23
CA VAL A 20 27.45 6.71 14.84
C VAL A 20 28.68 6.11 15.56
N ALA A 21 29.54 6.91 16.19
CA ALA A 21 30.77 6.43 16.83
C ALA A 21 30.62 6.09 18.32
N ASP A 22 29.45 6.35 18.92
CA ASP A 22 29.28 6.17 20.37
C ASP A 22 28.63 4.84 20.72
N PHE A 23 29.41 3.92 21.28
CA PHE A 23 28.95 2.61 21.78
C PHE A 23 27.89 2.75 22.90
N HIS A 24 28.00 3.81 23.72
CA HIS A 24 27.04 4.06 24.80
C HIS A 24 25.68 4.40 24.26
N PHE A 25 25.62 5.23 23.21
CA PHE A 25 24.37 5.55 22.50
C PHE A 25 23.67 4.29 21.97
N PHE A 26 24.40 3.37 21.32
CA PHE A 26 23.82 2.13 20.81
C PHE A 26 23.27 1.24 21.92
N ARG A 27 23.93 1.18 23.05
CA ARG A 27 23.51 0.38 24.20
C ARG A 27 22.23 0.94 24.82
N GLU A 28 22.14 2.25 25.02
CA GLU A 28 20.95 2.91 25.53
C GLU A 28 19.78 2.80 24.54
N LEU A 29 20.03 3.05 23.26
CA LEU A 29 19.05 2.89 22.21
C LEU A 29 18.50 1.46 22.17
N SER A 30 19.37 0.45 22.18
CA SER A 30 18.97 -0.95 22.18
C SER A 30 18.12 -1.30 23.40
N SER A 31 18.50 -0.86 24.60
CA SER A 31 17.71 -1.11 25.81
C SER A 31 16.32 -0.47 25.76
N THR A 32 16.23 0.76 25.24
CA THR A 32 14.97 1.48 25.07
C THR A 32 14.08 0.81 24.03
N LEU A 33 14.66 0.42 22.89
CA LEU A 33 13.94 -0.24 21.82
C LEU A 33 13.42 -1.62 22.27
N LEU A 34 14.22 -2.41 22.96
CA LEU A 34 13.80 -3.71 23.50
C LEU A 34 12.63 -3.61 24.49
N ALA A 35 12.51 -2.49 25.20
CA ALA A 35 11.40 -2.26 26.12
C ALA A 35 10.07 -1.91 25.39
N VAL A 36 10.15 -1.19 24.26
CA VAL A 36 8.97 -0.62 23.57
C VAL A 36 8.54 -1.46 22.36
N LEU A 37 9.51 -1.94 21.56
CA LEU A 37 9.21 -2.60 20.30
C LEU A 37 8.36 -3.87 20.39
N PRO A 38 8.48 -4.73 21.42
CA PRO A 38 7.62 -5.92 21.53
C PRO A 38 6.14 -5.58 21.62
N VAL A 39 5.80 -4.51 22.33
CA VAL A 39 4.41 -4.04 22.47
C VAL A 39 3.90 -3.52 21.13
N VAL A 40 4.71 -2.74 20.43
CA VAL A 40 4.38 -2.21 19.10
C VAL A 40 4.26 -3.33 18.08
N ALA A 41 5.21 -4.26 18.06
CA ALA A 41 5.21 -5.43 17.16
C ALA A 41 3.94 -6.26 17.33
N LYS A 42 3.57 -6.57 18.58
CA LYS A 42 2.33 -7.30 18.88
C LYS A 42 1.09 -6.54 18.42
N SER A 43 1.00 -5.24 18.71
CA SER A 43 -0.12 -4.41 18.27
C SER A 43 -0.24 -4.34 16.75
N LEU A 44 0.88 -4.25 16.02
CA LEU A 44 0.91 -4.26 14.56
C LEU A 44 0.50 -5.64 14.01
N SER A 45 1.05 -6.72 14.56
CA SER A 45 0.69 -8.09 14.18
C SER A 45 -0.80 -8.35 14.37
N ASP A 46 -1.38 -7.99 15.52
CA ASP A 46 -2.81 -8.14 15.81
C ASP A 46 -3.68 -7.35 14.82
N LYS A 47 -3.25 -6.15 14.43
CA LYS A 47 -3.96 -5.33 13.43
C LYS A 47 -3.85 -5.93 12.03
N LEU A 48 -2.68 -6.42 11.65
CA LEU A 48 -2.46 -7.07 10.35
C LEU A 48 -3.29 -8.35 10.24
N VAL A 49 -3.31 -9.18 11.29
CA VAL A 49 -4.14 -10.40 11.33
C VAL A 49 -5.63 -10.04 11.23
N ARG A 50 -6.12 -9.03 11.95
CA ARG A 50 -7.52 -8.58 11.86
C ARG A 50 -7.89 -8.06 10.48
N GLN A 51 -6.97 -7.40 9.78
CA GLN A 51 -7.19 -6.96 8.41
C GLN A 51 -7.20 -8.11 7.43
N SER A 52 -6.49 -9.21 7.71
CA SER A 52 -6.44 -10.40 6.87
C SER A 52 -7.67 -11.29 7.02
N VAL A 53 -8.39 -11.25 8.13
CA VAL A 53 -9.58 -12.11 8.40
C VAL A 53 -10.88 -11.59 7.75
N GLY A 54 -10.89 -10.39 7.15
CA GLY A 54 -12.14 -9.68 6.79
C GLY A 54 -12.63 -9.74 5.34
N SER A 55 -11.89 -10.30 4.34
CA SER A 55 -12.40 -10.38 2.93
C SER A 55 -11.40 -11.01 1.95
N GLU A 56 -10.85 -12.11 2.25
CA GLU A 56 -9.48 -12.48 2.03
C GLU A 56 -9.04 -12.98 0.67
N ASP A 57 -9.89 -13.37 -0.22
CA ASP A 57 -9.41 -14.02 -1.46
C ASP A 57 -9.87 -13.34 -2.75
N SER A 58 -10.50 -12.20 -2.65
CA SER A 58 -11.16 -11.62 -3.83
C SER A 58 -10.41 -10.48 -4.52
N TYR A 59 -9.51 -9.79 -3.84
CA TYR A 59 -8.77 -8.67 -4.43
C TYR A 59 -7.46 -8.37 -3.69
N LYS A 60 -6.52 -7.75 -4.42
CA LYS A 60 -5.28 -7.18 -3.91
C LYS A 60 -5.32 -5.68 -4.16
N TYR A 61 -4.61 -4.89 -3.35
CA TYR A 61 -4.64 -3.44 -3.53
C TYR A 61 -3.30 -2.76 -3.24
N VAL A 62 -3.14 -1.58 -3.85
CA VAL A 62 -2.10 -0.59 -3.55
C VAL A 62 -2.79 0.76 -3.39
N TYR A 63 -2.52 1.43 -2.29
CA TYR A 63 -2.91 2.82 -2.03
C TYR A 63 -1.66 3.67 -1.85
N PHE A 64 -1.64 4.82 -2.50
CA PHE A 64 -0.56 5.78 -2.37
C PHE A 64 -1.11 7.20 -2.22
N ASN A 65 -0.58 7.95 -1.25
CA ASN A 65 -0.93 9.34 -1.02
C ASN A 65 0.29 10.21 -1.28
N HIS A 66 0.26 11.01 -2.35
CA HIS A 66 1.35 11.88 -2.76
C HIS A 66 1.58 13.07 -1.80
N MET A 67 0.59 13.44 -0.98
CA MET A 67 0.72 14.57 -0.06
C MET A 67 1.65 14.28 1.12
N ASN A 68 1.62 13.06 1.62
CA ASN A 68 2.40 12.64 2.79
C ASN A 68 3.26 11.40 2.54
N LEU A 69 3.34 10.94 1.28
CA LEU A 69 4.08 9.76 0.83
C LEU A 69 3.67 8.47 1.54
N ALA A 70 2.46 8.42 2.11
CA ALA A 70 1.96 7.22 2.75
C ALA A 70 1.58 6.16 1.71
N CYS A 71 2.07 4.95 1.90
CA CYS A 71 1.73 3.79 1.07
C CYS A 71 1.09 2.70 1.94
N LYS A 72 -0.02 2.14 1.46
CA LYS A 72 -0.66 0.98 2.05
C LYS A 72 -0.95 -0.06 0.97
N THR A 73 -0.58 -1.30 1.20
CA THR A 73 -0.75 -2.36 0.20
C THR A 73 -0.99 -3.71 0.88
N SER A 74 -1.71 -4.59 0.19
CA SER A 74 -1.85 -5.99 0.57
C SER A 74 -0.79 -6.90 -0.06
N LEU A 75 0.08 -6.38 -0.93
CA LEU A 75 1.00 -7.17 -1.76
C LEU A 75 2.18 -7.77 -1.00
N TYR A 76 2.53 -7.25 0.16
CA TYR A 76 3.63 -7.76 0.99
C TYR A 76 3.28 -9.01 1.80
N MET A 77 2.02 -9.43 1.79
CA MET A 77 1.63 -10.68 2.44
C MET A 77 2.14 -11.88 1.62
N PRO A 78 2.80 -12.90 2.23
CA PRO A 78 3.40 -14.02 1.50
C PRO A 78 2.43 -14.77 0.58
N ARG A 79 1.14 -14.76 0.92
CA ARG A 79 0.06 -15.41 0.14
C ARG A 79 -0.53 -14.52 -0.96
N ASN A 80 -0.23 -13.23 -0.94
CA ASN A 80 -0.86 -12.22 -1.81
C ASN A 80 0.10 -11.65 -2.86
N GLY A 81 1.22 -12.31 -3.13
CA GLY A 81 2.11 -11.92 -4.21
C GLY A 81 1.34 -11.79 -5.54
N ILE A 82 1.71 -10.81 -6.35
CA ILE A 82 1.22 -10.65 -7.72
C ILE A 82 2.31 -11.02 -8.71
N SER A 83 1.91 -11.37 -9.93
CA SER A 83 2.87 -11.60 -10.99
C SER A 83 3.59 -10.29 -11.37
N ARG A 84 4.76 -10.42 -11.96
CA ARG A 84 5.52 -9.26 -12.45
C ARG A 84 4.74 -8.50 -13.52
N GLU A 85 4.01 -9.21 -14.36
CA GLU A 85 3.18 -8.65 -15.43
C GLU A 85 2.09 -7.75 -14.86
N LEU A 86 1.37 -8.19 -13.82
CA LEU A 86 0.35 -7.39 -13.14
C LEU A 86 0.97 -6.14 -12.50
N MET A 87 2.17 -6.25 -11.93
CA MET A 87 2.86 -5.09 -11.36
C MET A 87 3.27 -4.09 -12.44
N CYS A 88 3.75 -4.54 -13.61
CA CYS A 88 4.03 -3.65 -14.74
C CYS A 88 2.78 -2.86 -15.18
N VAL A 89 1.60 -3.50 -15.22
CA VAL A 89 0.35 -2.79 -15.55
C VAL A 89 0.02 -1.73 -14.48
N VAL A 90 0.22 -2.02 -13.20
CA VAL A 90 0.04 -1.01 -12.13
C VAL A 90 0.99 0.17 -12.32
N GLU A 91 2.26 -0.07 -12.66
CA GLU A 91 3.26 0.96 -12.95
C GLU A 91 2.89 1.80 -14.18
N GLU A 92 2.37 1.17 -15.23
CA GLU A 92 1.87 1.88 -16.42
C GLU A 92 0.69 2.79 -16.09
N LEU A 93 -0.27 2.32 -15.28
CA LEU A 93 -1.39 3.12 -14.81
C LEU A 93 -0.94 4.29 -13.94
N HIS A 94 0.01 4.05 -13.03
CA HIS A 94 0.64 5.10 -12.24
C HIS A 94 1.27 6.18 -13.14
N SER A 95 2.08 5.76 -14.11
CA SER A 95 2.71 6.66 -15.07
C SER A 95 1.69 7.46 -15.88
N ALA A 96 0.58 6.82 -16.28
CA ALA A 96 -0.51 7.48 -17.00
C ALA A 96 -1.19 8.55 -16.12
N PHE A 97 -1.43 8.25 -14.83
CA PHE A 97 -2.00 9.23 -13.89
C PHE A 97 -1.07 10.41 -13.67
N GLN A 98 0.23 10.18 -13.49
CA GLN A 98 1.22 11.24 -13.33
C GLN A 98 1.30 12.14 -14.59
N ASN A 99 1.31 11.53 -15.76
CA ASN A 99 1.32 12.27 -17.03
C ASN A 99 0.02 13.09 -17.20
N HIS A 100 -1.12 12.58 -16.76
CA HIS A 100 -2.39 13.29 -16.80
C HIS A 100 -2.38 14.52 -15.89
N LEU A 101 -1.94 14.35 -14.64
CA LEU A 101 -1.81 15.45 -13.66
C LEU A 101 -0.88 16.57 -14.18
N GLN A 102 0.21 16.21 -14.86
CA GLN A 102 1.14 17.20 -15.44
C GLN A 102 0.50 17.98 -16.59
N ARG A 103 -0.33 17.33 -17.41
CA ARG A 103 -0.96 17.95 -18.60
C ARG A 103 -2.21 18.75 -18.27
N GLN A 104 -2.97 18.31 -17.27
CA GLN A 104 -4.24 18.90 -16.87
C GLN A 104 -4.29 19.09 -15.35
N PRO A 105 -3.55 20.08 -14.82
CA PRO A 105 -3.59 20.38 -13.40
C PRO A 105 -5.02 20.83 -13.02
N GLY A 106 -5.57 20.20 -12.00
CA GLY A 106 -6.94 20.44 -11.53
C GLY A 106 -7.97 19.38 -11.92
N THR A 107 -7.61 18.37 -12.72
CA THR A 107 -8.45 17.19 -12.92
C THR A 107 -8.22 16.21 -11.77
N GLU A 108 -9.00 16.35 -10.72
CA GLU A 108 -8.75 15.65 -9.45
C GLU A 108 -9.36 14.25 -9.39
N ASN A 109 -10.06 13.79 -10.43
CA ASN A 109 -10.76 12.51 -10.41
C ASN A 109 -10.57 11.78 -11.74
N LEU A 110 -9.81 10.69 -11.70
CA LEU A 110 -9.57 9.83 -12.86
C LEU A 110 -9.76 8.37 -12.45
N GLU A 111 -10.47 7.62 -13.27
CA GLU A 111 -10.72 6.19 -13.08
C GLU A 111 -10.32 5.44 -14.35
N THR A 112 -9.57 4.38 -14.22
CA THR A 112 -9.10 3.56 -15.33
C THR A 112 -9.28 2.08 -15.00
N CYS A 113 -9.66 1.29 -16.00
CA CYS A 113 -9.88 -0.14 -15.88
C CYS A 113 -9.17 -0.86 -17.00
N VAL A 114 -8.33 -1.85 -16.66
CA VAL A 114 -7.60 -2.69 -17.60
C VAL A 114 -7.91 -4.14 -17.32
N LYS A 115 -8.22 -4.90 -18.37
CA LYS A 115 -8.31 -6.36 -18.33
C LYS A 115 -7.05 -6.96 -18.93
N THR A 116 -6.35 -7.80 -18.18
CA THR A 116 -5.14 -8.47 -18.65
C THR A 116 -5.45 -9.69 -19.50
N GLN A 117 -4.45 -10.23 -20.21
CA GLN A 117 -4.59 -11.46 -20.98
C GLN A 117 -4.91 -12.68 -20.10
N GLU A 118 -4.49 -12.66 -18.84
CA GLU A 118 -4.79 -13.69 -17.83
C GLU A 118 -6.18 -13.54 -17.21
N GLU A 119 -7.02 -12.65 -17.79
CA GLU A 119 -8.37 -12.33 -17.33
C GLU A 119 -8.46 -11.65 -15.95
N SER A 120 -7.36 -11.17 -15.40
CA SER A 120 -7.35 -10.34 -14.19
C SER A 120 -7.76 -8.91 -14.51
N TRP A 121 -8.50 -8.27 -13.60
CA TRP A 121 -8.89 -6.88 -13.71
C TRP A 121 -7.99 -6.01 -12.83
N ILE A 122 -7.46 -4.93 -13.38
CA ILE A 122 -6.73 -3.90 -12.65
C ILE A 122 -7.47 -2.59 -12.82
N LEU A 123 -7.93 -2.03 -11.71
CA LEU A 123 -8.61 -0.75 -11.67
C LEU A 123 -7.74 0.24 -10.92
N GLY A 124 -7.50 1.39 -11.55
CA GLY A 124 -6.83 2.53 -10.96
C GLY A 124 -7.80 3.66 -10.72
N ARG A 125 -7.74 4.30 -9.57
CA ARG A 125 -8.49 5.53 -9.25
C ARG A 125 -7.53 6.57 -8.65
N LEU A 126 -7.57 7.77 -9.23
CA LEU A 126 -6.85 8.94 -8.75
C LEU A 126 -7.87 9.97 -8.25
N VAL A 127 -7.75 10.43 -7.01
CA VAL A 127 -8.58 11.49 -6.42
C VAL A 127 -7.73 12.36 -5.52
N ALA A 128 -7.71 13.67 -5.76
CA ALA A 128 -7.04 14.66 -4.92
C ALA A 128 -5.60 14.24 -4.50
N ASN A 129 -4.74 13.91 -5.46
CA ASN A 129 -3.35 13.43 -5.26
C ASN A 129 -3.24 12.10 -4.47
N ARG A 130 -4.28 11.28 -4.49
CA ARG A 130 -4.28 9.95 -3.90
C ARG A 130 -4.60 8.92 -4.97
N GLU A 131 -3.80 7.87 -5.02
CA GLU A 131 -3.96 6.78 -5.97
C GLU A 131 -4.39 5.51 -5.26
N PHE A 132 -5.33 4.81 -5.85
CA PHE A 132 -5.78 3.52 -5.39
C PHE A 132 -5.84 2.55 -6.56
N TYR A 133 -5.21 1.41 -6.42
CA TYR A 133 -5.21 0.34 -7.40
C TYR A 133 -5.80 -0.91 -6.77
N ALA A 134 -6.83 -1.48 -7.40
CA ALA A 134 -7.41 -2.75 -7.01
C ALA A 134 -7.18 -3.78 -8.11
N ILE A 135 -6.72 -4.96 -7.72
CA ILE A 135 -6.42 -6.09 -8.60
C ILE A 135 -7.37 -7.23 -8.22
N PHE A 136 -8.18 -7.65 -9.18
CA PHE A 136 -9.14 -8.75 -9.03
C PHE A 136 -8.71 -9.91 -9.91
N ASP A 137 -8.41 -11.03 -9.28
CA ASP A 137 -8.06 -12.27 -9.95
C ASP A 137 -9.33 -13.15 -10.10
N ARG A 138 -10.27 -12.68 -10.94
CA ARG A 138 -11.56 -13.35 -11.17
C ARG A 138 -11.86 -13.44 -12.66
N ARG A 139 -11.78 -14.64 -13.21
CA ARG A 139 -11.94 -14.93 -14.64
C ARG A 139 -13.30 -14.50 -15.23
N ASN A 140 -14.37 -14.54 -14.46
CA ASN A 140 -15.73 -14.27 -14.93
C ASN A 140 -16.31 -12.92 -14.46
N MET A 141 -15.45 -11.96 -14.08
CA MET A 141 -15.90 -10.64 -13.64
C MET A 141 -16.17 -9.75 -14.86
N SER A 142 -17.34 -9.08 -14.88
CA SER A 142 -17.63 -8.03 -15.86
C SER A 142 -16.99 -6.69 -15.46
N VAL A 143 -16.88 -5.75 -16.41
CA VAL A 143 -16.42 -4.37 -16.12
C VAL A 143 -17.31 -3.71 -15.06
N VAL A 144 -18.61 -3.94 -15.14
CA VAL A 144 -19.59 -3.36 -14.20
C VAL A 144 -19.35 -3.90 -12.79
N ASP A 145 -19.14 -5.21 -12.65
CA ASP A 145 -18.88 -5.83 -11.35
C ASP A 145 -17.55 -5.37 -10.78
N ALA A 146 -16.52 -5.24 -11.61
CA ALA A 146 -15.20 -4.75 -11.22
C ALA A 146 -15.29 -3.29 -10.70
N THR A 147 -15.98 -2.42 -11.43
CA THR A 147 -16.19 -1.02 -11.03
C THR A 147 -17.04 -0.91 -9.77
N ALA A 148 -18.10 -1.69 -9.64
CA ALA A 148 -18.92 -1.74 -8.44
C ALA A 148 -18.12 -2.22 -7.23
N SER A 149 -17.26 -3.24 -7.41
CA SER A 149 -16.36 -3.73 -6.37
C SER A 149 -15.34 -2.66 -5.94
N LEU A 150 -14.73 -1.94 -6.90
CA LEU A 150 -13.83 -0.83 -6.60
C LEU A 150 -14.51 0.24 -5.74
N ARG A 151 -15.73 0.66 -6.13
CA ARG A 151 -16.49 1.66 -5.38
C ARG A 151 -16.86 1.20 -3.98
N ALA A 152 -17.23 -0.07 -3.80
CA ALA A 152 -17.48 -0.66 -2.49
C ALA A 152 -16.22 -0.66 -1.61
N LEU A 153 -15.07 -1.05 -2.18
CA LEU A 153 -13.78 -1.04 -1.49
C LEU A 153 -13.36 0.36 -1.06
N THR A 154 -13.42 1.32 -1.98
CA THR A 154 -13.07 2.71 -1.67
C THR A 154 -13.95 3.29 -0.59
N LYS A 155 -15.25 2.96 -0.57
CA LYS A 155 -16.18 3.41 0.46
C LYS A 155 -15.86 2.83 1.84
N VAL A 156 -15.48 1.56 1.93
CA VAL A 156 -15.22 0.88 3.21
C VAL A 156 -13.86 1.23 3.78
N PHE A 157 -12.81 1.18 2.96
CA PHE A 157 -11.42 1.32 3.42
C PHE A 157 -10.88 2.76 3.37
N PHE A 158 -11.43 3.59 2.49
CA PHE A 158 -10.90 4.91 2.19
C PHE A 158 -12.00 5.99 2.17
N SER A 159 -13.08 5.80 2.93
CA SER A 159 -14.22 6.74 2.98
C SER A 159 -13.79 8.19 3.23
N THR A 160 -12.74 8.39 4.03
CA THR A 160 -12.15 9.72 4.28
C THR A 160 -11.17 10.17 3.20
N ALA A 161 -10.65 9.25 2.38
CA ALA A 161 -9.64 9.53 1.37
C ALA A 161 -10.25 9.86 0.00
N PHE A 162 -11.47 9.39 -0.27
CA PHE A 162 -12.16 9.49 -1.55
C PHE A 162 -13.60 9.99 -1.39
N GLN A 163 -13.86 10.87 -0.42
CA GLN A 163 -15.14 11.57 -0.35
C GLN A 163 -15.18 12.61 -1.46
N ASP A 164 -16.20 12.52 -2.32
CA ASP A 164 -16.54 13.50 -3.35
C ASP A 164 -17.06 14.79 -2.74
#